data_f7620df7f2d225070998affb1542df6b
#
_entry.id   f7620df7f2d225070998affb1542df6b
#
_cell.length_a   1.000
_cell.length_b   1.000
_cell.length_c   1.000
_cell.angle_alpha   90.00
_cell.angle_beta   90.00
_cell.angle_gamma   90.00
#
_symmetry.space_group_name_H-M   'P 1'
#
loop_
_entity.id
_entity.type
_entity.pdbx_description
1 polymer ?
#
loop_
_entity_poly.entity_id
_entity_poly.type
_entity_poly.pdbx_seq_one_letter_code
_entity_poly.pdbx_strand_id
1 'polypeptide(L)'
;QVYLPAVNAVLLAGVVGAVFAFGSSSALAGAYGISVTLTMLLTTALTWFVIRKSWRLPAPLAAGATAVFLALDLLLVAGCSAKLFDGGWFTLALAAALMIAMTTWARGRALLMAGIRAEGLELEAFVHGVATEGLPHAQRVAVYPVADPSTVPQALLHNLKHNQVLHERNVILTVDFRDVPW
;
A
#
# COMPACT_ATOMS: atom_id res chain seq x y z
N GLN A 1 5.49 -2.42 16.55
CA GLN A 1 4.23 -3.12 16.18
C GLN A 1 3.07 -2.13 16.35
N VAL A 2 2.26 -1.98 15.30
CA VAL A 2 1.07 -1.12 15.35
C VAL A 2 -0.14 -2.01 15.63
N TYR A 3 -0.77 -1.84 16.78
CA TYR A 3 -2.00 -2.53 17.13
C TYR A 3 -3.20 -1.67 16.75
N LEU A 4 -4.05 -2.20 15.88
CA LEU A 4 -5.30 -1.55 15.44
C LEU A 4 -6.50 -2.34 15.98
N PRO A 5 -7.14 -1.89 17.07
CA PRO A 5 -8.25 -2.61 17.71
C PRO A 5 -9.41 -2.93 16.76
N ALA A 6 -9.75 -1.98 15.87
CA ALA A 6 -10.84 -2.16 14.91
C ALA A 6 -10.53 -3.30 13.91
N VAL A 7 -9.30 -3.38 13.41
CA VAL A 7 -8.87 -4.45 12.49
C VAL A 7 -8.93 -5.80 13.19
N ASN A 8 -8.45 -5.87 14.44
CA ASN A 8 -8.49 -7.10 15.22
C ASN A 8 -9.93 -7.57 15.48
N ALA A 9 -10.86 -6.66 15.79
CA ALA A 9 -12.27 -6.99 15.96
C ALA A 9 -12.92 -7.50 14.67
N VAL A 10 -12.60 -6.88 13.51
CA VAL A 10 -13.07 -7.34 12.19
C VAL A 10 -12.53 -8.73 11.86
N LEU A 11 -11.24 -8.98 12.13
CA LEU A 11 -10.65 -10.30 11.95
C LEU A 11 -11.29 -11.36 12.82
N LEU A 12 -11.54 -11.05 14.10
CA LEU A 12 -12.23 -11.95 15.01
C LEU A 12 -13.64 -12.29 14.48
N ALA A 13 -14.42 -11.29 14.10
CA ALA A 13 -15.75 -11.49 13.53
C ALA A 13 -15.70 -12.32 12.24
N GLY A 14 -14.70 -12.08 11.37
CA GLY A 14 -14.47 -12.86 10.16
C GLY A 14 -14.13 -14.32 10.42
N VAL A 15 -13.26 -14.60 11.40
CA VAL A 15 -12.89 -15.97 11.79
C VAL A 15 -14.10 -16.71 12.39
N VAL A 16 -14.81 -16.09 13.34
CA VAL A 16 -16.01 -16.66 13.95
C VAL A 16 -17.08 -16.91 12.89
N GLY A 17 -17.31 -15.95 12.00
CA GLY A 17 -18.23 -16.11 10.87
C GLY A 17 -17.86 -17.26 9.95
N ALA A 18 -16.57 -17.41 9.60
CA ALA A 18 -16.08 -18.52 8.80
C ALA A 18 -16.33 -19.89 9.49
N VAL A 19 -16.05 -20.00 10.78
CA VAL A 19 -16.30 -21.25 11.55
C VAL A 19 -17.77 -21.65 11.48
N PHE A 20 -18.69 -20.71 11.65
CA PHE A 20 -20.13 -20.99 11.56
C PHE A 20 -20.58 -21.30 10.13
N ALA A 21 -20.04 -20.56 9.12
CA ALA A 21 -20.42 -20.76 7.73
C ALA A 21 -19.98 -22.09 7.15
N PHE A 22 -18.78 -22.55 7.50
CA PHE A 22 -18.25 -23.82 6.99
C PHE A 22 -18.82 -25.04 7.74
N GLY A 23 -19.15 -24.94 9.01
CA GLY A 23 -19.78 -25.98 9.81
C GLY A 23 -18.98 -27.27 9.96
N SER A 24 -17.89 -27.46 9.23
CA SER A 24 -17.04 -28.65 9.28
C SER A 24 -15.54 -28.32 9.14
N SER A 25 -14.72 -29.09 9.84
CA SER A 25 -13.27 -28.97 9.77
C SER A 25 -12.70 -29.30 8.38
N SER A 26 -13.33 -30.22 7.65
CA SER A 26 -12.90 -30.63 6.30
C SER A 26 -13.07 -29.50 5.27
N ALA A 27 -14.20 -28.77 5.32
CA ALA A 27 -14.44 -27.63 4.46
C ALA A 27 -13.47 -26.48 4.76
N LEU A 28 -13.24 -26.20 6.05
CA LEU A 28 -12.27 -25.19 6.48
C LEU A 28 -10.84 -25.56 6.08
N ALA A 29 -10.47 -26.86 6.15
CA ALA A 29 -9.19 -27.36 5.70
C ALA A 29 -9.01 -27.20 4.18
N GLY A 30 -10.08 -27.33 3.39
CA GLY A 30 -10.08 -27.03 1.95
C GLY A 30 -9.73 -25.57 1.64
N ALA A 31 -10.39 -24.63 2.32
CA ALA A 31 -10.12 -23.19 2.20
C ALA A 31 -8.66 -22.84 2.61
N TYR A 32 -8.20 -23.42 3.71
CA TYR A 32 -6.83 -23.23 4.21
C TYR A 32 -5.79 -23.80 3.21
N GLY A 33 -6.01 -25.02 2.73
CA GLY A 33 -5.10 -25.68 1.80
C GLY A 33 -4.86 -24.88 0.52
N ILE A 34 -5.93 -24.37 -0.10
CA ILE A 34 -5.82 -23.50 -1.29
C ILE A 34 -5.09 -22.19 -0.97
N SER A 35 -5.40 -21.58 0.15
CA SER A 35 -4.76 -20.34 0.57
C SER A 35 -3.24 -20.50 0.72
N VAL A 36 -2.81 -21.55 1.42
CA VAL A 36 -1.39 -21.82 1.67
C VAL A 36 -0.66 -22.19 0.37
N THR A 37 -1.20 -23.09 -0.43
CA THR A 37 -0.54 -23.53 -1.67
C THR A 37 -0.40 -22.42 -2.70
N LEU A 38 -1.40 -21.53 -2.83
CA LEU A 38 -1.29 -20.35 -3.69
C LEU A 38 -0.26 -19.35 -3.15
N THR A 39 -0.19 -19.17 -1.84
CA THR A 39 0.83 -18.30 -1.23
C THR A 39 2.23 -18.86 -1.46
N MET A 40 2.44 -20.17 -1.34
CA MET A 40 3.71 -20.82 -1.66
C MET A 40 4.09 -20.62 -3.12
N LEU A 41 3.17 -20.84 -4.04
CA LEU A 41 3.38 -20.63 -5.48
C LEU A 41 3.80 -19.17 -5.79
N LEU A 42 3.09 -18.20 -5.23
CA LEU A 42 3.40 -16.78 -5.39
C LEU A 42 4.77 -16.44 -4.78
N THR A 43 5.09 -16.96 -3.61
CA THR A 43 6.37 -16.74 -2.94
C THR A 43 7.52 -17.33 -3.77
N THR A 44 7.37 -18.52 -4.32
CA THR A 44 8.35 -19.13 -5.22
C THR A 44 8.55 -18.27 -6.48
N ALA A 45 7.46 -17.80 -7.09
CA ALA A 45 7.55 -16.91 -8.25
C ALA A 45 8.26 -15.57 -7.92
N LEU A 46 7.98 -14.96 -6.77
CA LEU A 46 8.65 -13.75 -6.33
C LEU A 46 10.12 -13.99 -5.95
N THR A 47 10.45 -15.16 -5.39
CA THR A 47 11.82 -15.55 -5.04
C THR A 47 12.73 -15.57 -6.26
N TRP A 48 12.20 -15.93 -7.44
CA TRP A 48 12.94 -15.81 -8.70
C TRP A 48 13.51 -14.40 -8.92
N PHE A 49 12.69 -13.38 -8.70
CA PHE A 49 13.12 -11.99 -8.88
C PHE A 49 14.18 -11.58 -7.84
N VAL A 50 14.06 -12.06 -6.61
CA VAL A 50 15.05 -11.81 -5.54
C VAL A 50 16.37 -12.46 -5.90
N ILE A 51 16.36 -13.72 -6.29
CA ILE A 51 17.57 -14.48 -6.68
C ILE A 51 18.27 -13.77 -7.85
N ARG A 52 17.51 -13.31 -8.84
CA ARG A 52 18.07 -12.66 -10.04
C ARG A 52 18.55 -11.25 -9.80
N LYS A 53 17.77 -10.43 -9.07
CA LYS A 53 18.07 -9.00 -8.90
C LYS A 53 18.94 -8.70 -7.67
N SER A 54 18.68 -9.38 -6.56
CA SER A 54 19.36 -9.11 -5.29
C SER A 54 20.61 -9.97 -5.14
N TRP A 55 20.50 -11.28 -5.28
CA TRP A 55 21.63 -12.20 -5.13
C TRP A 55 22.50 -12.31 -6.39
N ARG A 56 22.01 -11.84 -7.55
CA ARG A 56 22.75 -11.82 -8.82
C ARG A 56 23.30 -13.18 -9.25
N LEU A 57 22.63 -14.28 -8.85
CA LEU A 57 23.05 -15.62 -9.26
C LEU A 57 22.89 -15.85 -10.77
N PRO A 58 23.72 -16.71 -11.38
CA PRO A 58 23.63 -17.02 -12.79
C PRO A 58 22.25 -17.62 -13.13
N ALA A 59 21.71 -17.24 -14.29
CA ALA A 59 20.36 -17.61 -14.70
C ALA A 59 20.06 -19.12 -14.66
N PRO A 60 20.94 -20.02 -15.11
CA PRO A 60 20.63 -21.45 -15.11
C PRO A 60 20.50 -22.02 -13.69
N LEU A 61 21.32 -21.56 -12.75
CA LEU A 61 21.24 -22.01 -11.36
C LEU A 61 19.95 -21.51 -10.68
N ALA A 62 19.64 -20.24 -10.88
CA ALA A 62 18.40 -19.66 -10.39
C ALA A 62 17.15 -20.38 -10.98
N ALA A 63 17.18 -20.65 -12.30
CA ALA A 63 16.10 -21.36 -12.99
C ALA A 63 15.93 -22.78 -12.47
N GLY A 64 17.02 -23.53 -12.31
CA GLY A 64 16.99 -24.91 -11.80
C GLY A 64 16.39 -24.98 -10.39
N ALA A 65 16.87 -24.13 -9.47
CA ALA A 65 16.35 -24.08 -8.10
C ALA A 65 14.87 -23.69 -8.07
N THR A 66 14.50 -22.63 -8.78
CA THR A 66 13.10 -22.16 -8.81
C THR A 66 12.18 -23.16 -9.48
N ALA A 67 12.62 -23.84 -10.55
CA ALA A 67 11.81 -24.83 -11.26
C ALA A 67 11.44 -26.05 -10.38
N VAL A 68 12.35 -26.50 -9.52
CA VAL A 68 12.07 -27.60 -8.59
C VAL A 68 10.96 -27.20 -7.60
N PHE A 69 11.09 -26.05 -6.96
CA PHE A 69 10.05 -25.55 -6.04
C PHE A 69 8.74 -25.26 -6.75
N LEU A 70 8.79 -24.65 -7.93
CA LEU A 70 7.60 -24.37 -8.74
C LEU A 70 6.85 -25.66 -9.12
N ALA A 71 7.57 -26.71 -9.48
CA ALA A 71 6.97 -28.01 -9.80
C ALA A 71 6.26 -28.62 -8.57
N LEU A 72 6.88 -28.56 -7.39
CA LEU A 72 6.27 -28.97 -6.14
C LEU A 72 5.02 -28.15 -5.79
N ASP A 73 5.11 -26.82 -5.91
CA ASP A 73 3.98 -25.95 -5.63
C ASP A 73 2.81 -26.20 -6.59
N LEU A 74 3.07 -26.40 -7.87
CA LEU A 74 2.05 -26.75 -8.86
C LEU A 74 1.39 -28.08 -8.56
N LEU A 75 2.16 -29.08 -8.12
CA LEU A 75 1.62 -30.37 -7.69
C LEU A 75 0.69 -30.20 -6.48
N LEU A 76 1.10 -29.42 -5.50
CA LEU A 76 0.28 -29.13 -4.31
C LEU A 76 -0.99 -28.35 -4.66
N VAL A 77 -0.90 -27.34 -5.51
CA VAL A 77 -2.07 -26.59 -6.01
C VAL A 77 -3.02 -27.52 -6.76
N ALA A 78 -2.50 -28.41 -7.63
CA ALA A 78 -3.32 -29.37 -8.34
C ALA A 78 -4.03 -30.35 -7.39
N GLY A 79 -3.34 -30.81 -6.34
CA GLY A 79 -3.95 -31.68 -5.32
C GLY A 79 -5.04 -30.94 -4.50
N CYS A 80 -4.84 -29.65 -4.20
CA CYS A 80 -5.84 -28.86 -3.48
C CYS A 80 -7.00 -28.40 -4.38
N SER A 81 -6.82 -28.33 -5.70
CA SER A 81 -7.85 -27.84 -6.63
C SER A 81 -9.13 -28.69 -6.62
N ALA A 82 -9.02 -29.98 -6.33
CA ALA A 82 -10.16 -30.87 -6.14
C ALA A 82 -11.11 -30.39 -5.01
N LYS A 83 -10.59 -29.68 -4.01
CA LYS A 83 -11.35 -29.15 -2.88
C LYS A 83 -11.84 -27.70 -3.10
N LEU A 84 -11.70 -27.18 -4.31
CA LEU A 84 -12.09 -25.81 -4.63
C LEU A 84 -13.57 -25.57 -4.33
N PHE A 85 -14.44 -26.52 -4.72
CA PHE A 85 -15.88 -26.41 -4.49
C PHE A 85 -16.30 -26.78 -3.08
N ASP A 86 -15.48 -27.52 -2.32
CA ASP A 86 -15.75 -27.91 -0.94
C ASP A 86 -15.39 -26.85 0.10
N GLY A 87 -15.01 -25.64 -0.33
CA GLY A 87 -14.68 -24.52 0.58
C GLY A 87 -13.56 -23.61 0.07
N GLY A 88 -12.72 -24.07 -0.85
CA GLY A 88 -11.61 -23.29 -1.38
C GLY A 88 -12.01 -22.04 -2.15
N TRP A 89 -13.21 -22.01 -2.76
CA TRP A 89 -13.76 -20.85 -3.45
C TRP A 89 -13.86 -19.61 -2.54
N PHE A 90 -14.13 -19.80 -1.26
CA PHE A 90 -14.26 -18.71 -0.28
C PHE A 90 -12.97 -17.89 -0.19
N THR A 91 -11.82 -18.55 -0.11
CA THR A 91 -10.51 -17.89 -0.06
C THR A 91 -10.26 -17.03 -1.31
N LEU A 92 -10.62 -17.55 -2.49
CA LEU A 92 -10.48 -16.83 -3.75
C LEU A 92 -11.44 -15.63 -3.83
N ALA A 93 -12.68 -15.81 -3.39
CA ALA A 93 -13.67 -14.72 -3.34
C ALA A 93 -13.21 -13.61 -2.37
N LEU A 94 -12.70 -13.97 -1.21
CA LEU A 94 -12.17 -13.01 -0.24
C LEU A 94 -10.94 -12.29 -0.80
N ALA A 95 -10.01 -13.02 -1.43
CA ALA A 95 -8.84 -12.43 -2.07
C ALA A 95 -9.22 -11.46 -3.19
N ALA A 96 -10.20 -11.81 -4.02
CA ALA A 96 -10.73 -10.95 -5.08
C ALA A 96 -11.37 -9.68 -4.50
N ALA A 97 -12.18 -9.79 -3.46
CA ALA A 97 -12.82 -8.65 -2.80
C ALA A 97 -11.77 -7.68 -2.22
N LEU A 98 -10.76 -8.22 -1.53
CA LEU A 98 -9.65 -7.42 -0.99
C LEU A 98 -8.82 -6.77 -2.11
N MET A 99 -8.54 -7.50 -3.19
CA MET A 99 -7.80 -6.96 -4.34
C MET A 99 -8.57 -5.80 -5.00
N ILE A 100 -9.89 -5.92 -5.17
CA ILE A 100 -10.74 -4.84 -5.69
C ILE A 100 -10.68 -3.63 -4.76
N ALA A 101 -10.83 -3.83 -3.46
CA ALA A 101 -10.76 -2.75 -2.47
C ALA A 101 -9.39 -2.04 -2.51
N MET A 102 -8.29 -2.79 -2.50
CA MET A 102 -6.93 -2.25 -2.52
C MET A 102 -6.63 -1.50 -3.83
N THR A 103 -7.00 -2.07 -4.97
CA THR A 103 -6.77 -1.43 -6.28
C THR A 103 -7.63 -0.19 -6.47
N THR A 104 -8.88 -0.21 -6.01
CA THR A 104 -9.77 0.96 -6.02
C THR A 104 -9.20 2.07 -5.14
N TRP A 105 -8.77 1.73 -3.93
CA TRP A 105 -8.11 2.68 -3.04
C TRP A 105 -6.83 3.29 -3.65
N ALA A 106 -5.96 2.45 -4.21
CA ALA A 106 -4.72 2.90 -4.85
C ALA A 106 -5.00 3.86 -6.02
N ARG A 107 -5.98 3.52 -6.87
CA ARG A 107 -6.41 4.39 -7.98
C ARG A 107 -7.02 5.70 -7.48
N GLY A 108 -7.92 5.64 -6.49
CA GLY A 108 -8.54 6.82 -5.88
C GLY A 108 -7.50 7.76 -5.29
N ARG A 109 -6.52 7.23 -4.57
CA ARG A 109 -5.42 8.01 -4.03
C ARG A 109 -4.56 8.66 -5.13
N ALA A 110 -4.26 7.92 -6.20
CA ALA A 110 -3.50 8.46 -7.33
C ALA A 110 -4.23 9.61 -8.03
N LEU A 111 -5.54 9.46 -8.25
CA LEU A 111 -6.38 10.52 -8.83
C LEU A 111 -6.48 11.75 -7.93
N LEU A 112 -6.64 11.56 -6.62
CA LEU A 112 -6.65 12.65 -5.66
C LEU A 112 -5.33 13.43 -5.67
N MET A 113 -4.19 12.73 -5.67
CA MET A 113 -2.88 13.37 -5.74
C MET A 113 -2.65 14.10 -7.07
N ALA A 114 -3.12 13.52 -8.18
CA ALA A 114 -3.06 14.19 -9.48
C ALA A 114 -3.92 15.46 -9.51
N GLY A 115 -5.12 15.43 -8.91
CA GLY A 115 -5.98 16.60 -8.78
C GLY A 115 -5.35 17.71 -7.95
N ILE A 116 -4.79 17.37 -6.78
CA ILE A 116 -4.08 18.33 -5.91
C ILE A 116 -2.91 19.00 -6.65
N ARG A 117 -2.17 18.22 -7.46
CA ARG A 117 -1.07 18.77 -8.27
C ARG A 117 -1.56 19.68 -9.40
N ALA A 118 -2.65 19.29 -10.07
CA ALA A 118 -3.18 20.07 -11.19
C ALA A 118 -3.79 21.42 -10.75
N GLU A 119 -4.39 21.45 -9.55
CA GLU A 119 -5.01 22.65 -8.98
C GLU A 119 -4.03 23.45 -8.09
N GLY A 120 -2.93 22.85 -7.69
CA GLY A 120 -1.92 23.47 -6.81
C GLY A 120 -1.08 24.52 -7.55
N LEU A 121 -0.88 25.67 -6.91
CA LEU A 121 0.10 26.64 -7.38
C LEU A 121 1.51 26.06 -7.20
N GLU A 122 2.37 26.27 -8.20
CA GLU A 122 3.77 25.88 -8.12
C GLU A 122 4.50 26.66 -7.04
N LEU A 123 5.18 25.95 -6.13
CA LEU A 123 5.80 26.57 -4.96
C LEU A 123 6.88 27.58 -5.34
N GLU A 124 7.71 27.28 -6.34
CA GLU A 124 8.81 28.16 -6.75
C GLU A 124 8.30 29.48 -7.33
N ALA A 125 7.32 29.42 -8.22
CA ALA A 125 6.67 30.60 -8.78
C ALA A 125 5.98 31.45 -7.70
N PHE A 126 5.32 30.80 -6.74
CA PHE A 126 4.68 31.47 -5.61
C PHE A 126 5.68 32.18 -4.71
N VAL A 127 6.80 31.54 -4.34
CA VAL A 127 7.83 32.14 -3.47
C VAL A 127 8.43 33.38 -4.14
N HIS A 128 8.70 33.32 -5.43
CA HIS A 128 9.20 34.48 -6.18
C HIS A 128 8.18 35.62 -6.21
N GLY A 129 6.90 35.33 -6.40
CA GLY A 129 5.84 36.35 -6.40
C GLY A 129 5.69 37.04 -5.04
N VAL A 130 5.63 36.25 -3.98
CA VAL A 130 5.44 36.74 -2.62
C VAL A 130 6.66 37.56 -2.12
N ALA A 131 7.88 37.19 -2.52
CA ALA A 131 9.10 37.92 -2.16
C ALA A 131 9.11 39.36 -2.69
N THR A 132 8.37 39.65 -3.76
CA THR A 132 8.27 41.01 -4.35
C THR A 132 7.13 41.85 -3.77
N GLU A 133 6.18 41.27 -3.05
CA GLU A 133 4.97 41.97 -2.56
C GLU A 133 5.17 42.73 -1.24
N GLY A 134 6.30 42.57 -0.53
CA GLY A 134 6.59 43.32 0.70
C GLY A 134 5.59 43.09 1.83
N LEU A 135 5.04 41.89 1.97
CA LEU A 135 4.04 41.53 2.97
C LEU A 135 4.57 41.64 4.40
N PRO A 136 3.74 42.03 5.36
CA PRO A 136 4.15 42.08 6.77
C PRO A 136 4.49 40.66 7.28
N HIS A 137 5.53 40.60 8.13
CA HIS A 137 6.01 39.36 8.70
C HIS A 137 5.68 39.24 10.18
N ALA A 138 5.04 38.13 10.58
CA ALA A 138 4.85 37.83 11.99
C ALA A 138 6.10 37.13 12.54
N GLN A 139 6.53 37.57 13.72
CA GLN A 139 7.64 36.93 14.44
C GLN A 139 7.22 35.50 14.82
N ARG A 140 7.72 34.49 14.20
CA ARG A 140 7.67 33.06 14.56
C ARG A 140 7.95 32.20 13.34
N VAL A 141 8.13 30.93 13.60
CA VAL A 141 8.25 29.87 12.55
C VAL A 141 6.88 29.22 12.35
N ALA A 142 6.44 29.15 11.11
CA ALA A 142 5.28 28.33 10.72
C ALA A 142 5.75 27.06 10.01
N VAL A 143 5.16 25.92 10.36
CA VAL A 143 5.45 24.63 9.72
C VAL A 143 4.19 24.13 9.03
N TYR A 144 4.28 23.88 7.72
CA TYR A 144 3.18 23.43 6.88
C TYR A 144 3.46 21.99 6.41
N PRO A 145 2.81 20.98 7.01
CA PRO A 145 2.94 19.60 6.52
C PRO A 145 2.17 19.44 5.22
N VAL A 146 2.85 18.88 4.20
CA VAL A 146 2.28 18.63 2.86
C VAL A 146 2.62 17.25 2.36
N ALA A 147 1.76 16.73 1.51
CA ALA A 147 1.99 15.46 0.84
C ALA A 147 2.89 15.60 -0.41
N ASP A 148 2.89 16.78 -1.06
CA ASP A 148 3.71 17.08 -2.23
C ASP A 148 4.49 18.37 -2.01
N PRO A 149 5.84 18.31 -1.99
CA PRO A 149 6.67 19.48 -1.71
C PRO A 149 6.75 20.48 -2.88
N SER A 150 6.25 20.14 -4.07
CA SER A 150 6.27 21.01 -5.24
C SER A 150 5.13 22.03 -5.29
N THR A 151 4.09 21.84 -4.46
CA THR A 151 2.89 22.66 -4.45
C THR A 151 2.81 23.53 -3.19
N VAL A 152 2.18 24.70 -3.32
CA VAL A 152 1.95 25.60 -2.19
C VAL A 152 0.96 24.97 -1.22
N PRO A 153 1.29 24.91 0.10
CA PRO A 153 0.36 24.40 1.10
C PRO A 153 -0.94 25.19 1.12
N GLN A 154 -2.08 24.52 1.07
CA GLN A 154 -3.39 25.17 1.15
C GLN A 154 -3.53 25.99 2.44
N ALA A 155 -2.98 25.51 3.55
CA ALA A 155 -2.98 26.23 4.81
C ALA A 155 -2.19 27.56 4.74
N LEU A 156 -1.09 27.61 3.98
CA LEU A 156 -0.34 28.83 3.73
C LEU A 156 -1.15 29.82 2.88
N LEU A 157 -1.80 29.33 1.81
CA LEU A 157 -2.68 30.15 0.99
C LEU A 157 -3.86 30.73 1.78
N HIS A 158 -4.48 29.92 2.64
CA HIS A 158 -5.55 30.37 3.53
C HIS A 158 -5.07 31.42 4.53
N ASN A 159 -3.91 31.21 5.15
CA ASN A 159 -3.31 32.18 6.05
C ASN A 159 -3.05 33.50 5.33
N LEU A 160 -2.49 33.43 4.13
CA LEU A 160 -2.20 34.66 3.34
C LEU A 160 -3.47 35.35 2.91
N LYS A 161 -4.48 34.63 2.46
CA LYS A 161 -5.77 35.20 2.02
C LYS A 161 -6.51 35.93 3.16
N HIS A 162 -6.49 35.36 4.37
CA HIS A 162 -7.29 35.88 5.47
C HIS A 162 -6.53 36.88 6.37
N ASN A 163 -5.25 36.62 6.60
CA ASN A 163 -4.45 37.41 7.54
C ASN A 163 -3.49 38.37 6.84
N GLN A 164 -3.22 38.18 5.55
CA GLN A 164 -2.27 38.97 4.74
C GLN A 164 -0.88 39.12 5.40
N VAL A 165 -0.46 38.09 6.15
CA VAL A 165 0.79 38.07 6.92
C VAL A 165 1.51 36.78 6.63
N LEU A 166 2.81 36.84 6.42
CA LEU A 166 3.71 35.70 6.41
C LEU A 166 4.45 35.60 7.73
N HIS A 167 4.93 34.40 8.06
CA HIS A 167 5.86 34.22 9.17
C HIS A 167 7.29 34.52 8.70
N GLU A 168 8.16 34.96 9.63
CA GLU A 168 9.58 35.22 9.32
C GLU A 168 10.26 33.98 8.70
N ARG A 169 9.85 32.79 9.15
CA ARG A 169 10.32 31.53 8.58
C ARG A 169 9.15 30.58 8.34
N ASN A 170 8.95 30.23 7.08
CA ASN A 170 7.94 29.25 6.67
C ASN A 170 8.66 27.95 6.25
N VAL A 171 8.35 26.84 6.93
CA VAL A 171 8.94 25.52 6.67
C VAL A 171 7.87 24.63 6.04
N ILE A 172 8.13 24.13 4.86
CA ILE A 172 7.30 23.13 4.19
C ILE A 172 7.89 21.78 4.52
N LEU A 173 7.10 20.93 5.19
CA LEU A 173 7.52 19.61 5.66
C LEU A 173 6.78 18.53 4.92
N THR A 174 7.53 17.62 4.27
CA THR A 174 6.99 16.40 3.69
C THR A 174 7.55 15.19 4.42
N VAL A 175 6.69 14.24 4.76
CA VAL A 175 7.08 12.97 5.37
C VAL A 175 7.05 11.89 4.29
N ASP A 176 8.22 11.41 3.90
CA ASP A 176 8.38 10.33 2.92
C ASP A 176 8.65 9.01 3.64
N PHE A 177 7.70 8.07 3.53
CA PHE A 177 7.85 6.74 4.10
C PHE A 177 8.55 5.84 3.08
N ARG A 178 9.78 5.46 3.35
CA ARG A 178 10.57 4.57 2.49
C ARG A 178 10.71 3.20 3.12
N ASP A 179 10.40 2.17 2.35
CA ASP A 179 10.67 0.76 2.69
C ASP A 179 12.12 0.39 2.37
N VAL A 180 13.08 1.14 2.91
CA VAL A 180 14.51 0.83 2.79
C VAL A 180 15.05 0.45 4.17
N PRO A 181 15.73 -0.69 4.31
CA PRO A 181 16.53 -0.94 5.49
C PRO A 181 17.64 0.11 5.53
N TRP A 182 17.89 0.63 6.72
CA TRP A 182 18.95 1.61 7.04
C TRP A 182 20.26 1.36 6.30
#